data_143c4c000659c14eb35f93767c9f8ef9
#
_entry.id   143c4c000659c14eb35f93767c9f8ef9
#
_cell.length_a   1.000
_cell.length_b   1.000
_cell.length_c   1.000
_cell.angle_alpha   90.00
_cell.angle_beta   90.00
_cell.angle_gamma   90.00
#
_symmetry.space_group_name_H-M   'P 1'
#
loop_
_entity.id
_entity.type
_entity.pdbx_description
1 polymer ?
#
loop_
_entity_poly.entity_id
_entity_poly.type
_entity_poly.pdbx_seq_one_letter_code
_entity_poly.pdbx_strand_id
1 'polypeptide(L)'
;MNESWNAAWESALDDLELALEETEHLLQGGHPPVPSTPWTPPVLPCPLPAEMAGRARELLGRQQDLILRTTQAAASARTNASYVDRVTDNRAGARPIYVDVSA
;
A
#
# COMPACT_ATOMS: atom_id res chain seq x y z
N MET A 1 27.17 -23.23 9.94
CA MET A 1 26.78 -21.91 10.40
C MET A 1 26.19 -21.05 9.31
N ASN A 2 26.85 -20.97 8.15
CA ASN A 2 26.37 -20.17 7.03
C ASN A 2 25.02 -20.63 6.48
N GLU A 3 24.76 -21.92 6.51
CA GLU A 3 23.49 -22.47 6.03
C GLU A 3 22.31 -22.00 6.89
N SER A 4 22.50 -21.96 8.19
CA SER A 4 21.45 -21.46 9.10
C SER A 4 21.16 -19.98 8.90
N TRP A 5 22.20 -19.19 8.64
CA TRP A 5 22.03 -17.77 8.35
C TRP A 5 21.34 -17.54 7.01
N ASN A 6 21.76 -18.31 6.00
CA ASN A 6 21.15 -18.25 4.69
C ASN A 6 19.67 -18.63 4.77
N ALA A 7 19.34 -19.68 5.53
CA ALA A 7 17.97 -20.10 5.71
C ALA A 7 17.12 -19.02 6.42
N ALA A 8 17.69 -18.36 7.43
CA ALA A 8 17.00 -17.28 8.12
C ALA A 8 16.72 -16.08 7.21
N TRP A 9 17.71 -15.68 6.43
CA TRP A 9 17.54 -14.59 5.47
C TRP A 9 16.60 -14.99 4.33
N GLU A 10 16.71 -16.21 3.84
CA GLU A 10 15.82 -16.71 2.80
C GLU A 10 14.37 -16.69 3.28
N SER A 11 14.12 -17.15 4.50
CA SER A 11 12.78 -17.10 5.09
C SER A 11 12.27 -15.68 5.23
N ALA A 12 13.12 -14.75 5.66
CA ALA A 12 12.75 -13.35 5.78
C ALA A 12 12.39 -12.73 4.43
N LEU A 13 13.17 -13.04 3.40
CA LEU A 13 12.91 -12.55 2.05
C LEU A 13 11.65 -13.20 1.45
N ASP A 14 11.41 -14.47 1.73
CA ASP A 14 10.19 -15.15 1.30
C ASP A 14 8.95 -14.50 1.93
N ASP A 15 9.01 -14.17 3.21
CA ASP A 15 7.92 -13.50 3.90
C ASP A 15 7.65 -12.11 3.30
N LEU A 16 8.71 -11.38 3.00
CA LEU A 16 8.58 -10.08 2.35
C LEU A 16 7.96 -10.22 0.96
N GLU A 17 8.43 -11.17 0.18
CA GLU A 17 7.89 -11.42 -1.15
C GLU A 17 6.40 -11.74 -1.11
N LEU A 18 5.99 -12.59 -0.17
CA LEU A 18 4.58 -12.93 0.01
C LEU A 18 3.75 -11.70 0.38
N ALA A 19 4.26 -10.88 1.28
CA ALA A 19 3.57 -9.64 1.66
C ALA A 19 3.42 -8.68 0.47
N LEU A 20 4.45 -8.59 -0.37
CA LEU A 20 4.40 -7.76 -1.57
C LEU A 20 3.39 -8.30 -2.57
N GLU A 21 3.36 -9.62 -2.77
CA GLU A 21 2.40 -10.25 -3.68
C GLU A 21 0.95 -10.01 -3.23
N GLU A 22 0.69 -10.12 -1.94
CA GLU A 22 -0.63 -9.84 -1.40
C GLU A 22 -1.05 -8.39 -1.64
N THR A 23 -0.13 -7.46 -1.42
CA THR A 23 -0.39 -6.04 -1.65
C THR A 23 -0.64 -5.76 -3.12
N GLU A 24 0.19 -6.33 -4.00
CA GLU A 24 0.00 -6.19 -5.44
C GLU A 24 -1.36 -6.73 -5.89
N HIS A 25 -1.77 -7.86 -5.34
CA HIS A 25 -3.06 -8.47 -5.65
C HIS A 25 -4.22 -7.57 -5.23
N LEU A 26 -4.15 -6.99 -4.04
CA LEU A 26 -5.17 -6.08 -3.56
C LEU A 26 -5.27 -4.83 -4.43
N LEU A 27 -4.15 -4.27 -4.84
CA LEU A 27 -4.13 -3.11 -5.72
C LEU A 27 -4.72 -3.42 -7.09
N GLN A 28 -4.41 -4.60 -7.64
CA GLN A 28 -4.96 -5.03 -8.94
C GLN A 28 -6.46 -5.26 -8.88
N GLY A 29 -6.96 -5.73 -7.76
CA GLY A 29 -8.38 -5.94 -7.55
C GLY A 29 -9.19 -4.67 -7.33
N GLY A 30 -8.55 -3.51 -7.31
CA GLY A 30 -9.23 -2.24 -7.08
C GLY A 30 -9.68 -2.05 -5.65
N HIS A 31 -9.24 -2.89 -4.75
CA HIS A 31 -9.56 -2.74 -3.34
C HIS A 31 -8.70 -1.64 -2.71
N PRO A 32 -9.29 -0.79 -1.87
CA PRO A 32 -8.49 0.19 -1.15
C PRO A 32 -7.48 -0.53 -0.27
N PRO A 33 -6.24 0.00 -0.17
CA PRO A 33 -5.26 -0.62 0.71
C PRO A 33 -5.77 -0.61 2.15
N VAL A 34 -5.96 -1.80 2.69
CA VAL A 34 -6.35 -1.94 4.09
C VAL A 34 -5.10 -1.74 4.93
N PRO A 35 -5.16 -0.92 5.99
CA PRO A 35 -4.02 -0.81 6.88
C PRO A 35 -3.73 -2.18 7.48
N SER A 36 -2.74 -2.85 6.92
CA SER A 36 -2.24 -4.11 7.46
C SER A 36 -1.02 -3.80 8.30
N THR A 37 -0.70 -4.71 9.19
CA THR A 37 0.53 -4.59 9.96
C THR A 37 1.70 -4.51 9.00
N PRO A 38 2.47 -3.42 9.00
CA PRO A 38 3.60 -3.32 8.08
C PRO A 38 4.61 -4.42 8.37
N TRP A 39 5.17 -4.97 7.30
CA TRP A 39 6.23 -5.96 7.45
C TRP A 39 7.42 -5.31 8.15
N THR A 40 7.87 -5.93 9.23
CA THR A 40 9.01 -5.46 10.00
C THR A 40 10.18 -6.39 9.72
N PRO A 41 11.33 -5.86 9.31
CA PRO A 41 12.49 -6.71 9.09
C PRO A 41 12.88 -7.42 10.39
N PRO A 42 13.10 -8.73 10.35
CA PRO A 42 13.56 -9.43 11.53
C PRO A 42 14.95 -8.96 11.92
N VAL A 43 15.20 -8.89 13.21
CA VAL A 43 16.55 -8.60 13.71
C VAL A 43 17.36 -9.87 13.63
N LEU A 44 18.21 -9.95 12.62
CA LEU A 44 19.07 -11.12 12.42
C LEU A 44 20.49 -10.77 12.91
N PRO A 45 21.15 -11.74 13.55
CA PRO A 45 22.48 -11.50 14.13
C PRO A 45 23.60 -11.43 13.11
N CYS A 46 23.29 -11.61 11.83
CA CYS A 46 24.28 -11.65 10.76
C CYS A 46 23.87 -10.73 9.62
N PRO A 47 24.85 -10.18 8.89
CA PRO A 47 24.55 -9.35 7.73
C PRO A 47 23.98 -10.19 6.60
N LEU A 48 23.32 -9.51 5.66
CA LEU A 48 22.76 -10.15 4.48
C LEU A 48 23.86 -10.86 3.68
N PRO A 49 23.69 -12.14 3.34
CA PRO A 49 24.65 -12.86 2.50
C PRO A 49 24.74 -12.19 1.13
N ALA A 50 25.96 -12.15 0.59
CA ALA A 50 26.19 -11.54 -0.73
C ALA A 50 25.39 -12.21 -1.83
N GLU A 51 25.16 -13.52 -1.72
CA GLU A 51 24.37 -14.30 -2.66
C GLU A 51 22.91 -13.85 -2.74
N MET A 52 22.40 -13.27 -1.67
CA MET A 52 21.01 -12.83 -1.56
C MET A 52 20.84 -11.34 -1.80
N ALA A 53 21.95 -10.62 -1.97
CA ALA A 53 21.90 -9.16 -2.14
C ALA A 53 21.09 -8.74 -3.36
N GLY A 54 21.21 -9.49 -4.46
CA GLY A 54 20.46 -9.22 -5.68
C GLY A 54 18.96 -9.35 -5.46
N ARG A 55 18.54 -10.44 -4.83
CA ARG A 55 17.14 -10.67 -4.51
C ARG A 55 16.60 -9.62 -3.54
N ALA A 56 17.39 -9.29 -2.52
CA ALA A 56 17.00 -8.28 -1.55
C ALA A 56 16.79 -6.91 -2.21
N ARG A 57 17.65 -6.53 -3.13
CA ARG A 57 17.52 -5.27 -3.87
C ARG A 57 16.28 -5.28 -4.75
N GLU A 58 16.01 -6.39 -5.41
CA GLU A 58 14.82 -6.53 -6.24
C GLU A 58 13.54 -6.40 -5.42
N LEU A 59 13.47 -7.07 -4.28
CA LEU A 59 12.33 -6.98 -3.40
C LEU A 59 12.16 -5.59 -2.81
N LEU A 60 13.27 -4.94 -2.46
CA LEU A 60 13.23 -3.58 -1.97
C LEU A 60 12.72 -2.61 -3.03
N GLY A 61 13.14 -2.79 -4.27
CA GLY A 61 12.63 -2.01 -5.40
C GLY A 61 11.13 -2.19 -5.59
N ARG A 62 10.65 -3.43 -5.51
CA ARG A 62 9.21 -3.72 -5.57
C ARG A 62 8.47 -3.08 -4.42
N GLN A 63 9.03 -3.12 -3.22
CA GLN A 63 8.42 -2.50 -2.05
C GLN A 63 8.28 -1.00 -2.23
N GLN A 64 9.31 -0.34 -2.72
CA GLN A 64 9.28 1.10 -2.99
C GLN A 64 8.24 1.45 -4.06
N ASP A 65 8.15 0.65 -5.11
CA ASP A 65 7.16 0.84 -6.16
C ASP A 65 5.74 0.67 -5.60
N LEU A 66 5.52 -0.34 -4.77
CA LEU A 66 4.22 -0.57 -4.16
C LEU A 66 3.83 0.54 -3.18
N ILE A 67 4.78 1.08 -2.43
CA ILE A 67 4.52 2.21 -1.55
C ILE A 67 4.04 3.40 -2.38
N LEU A 68 4.70 3.68 -3.49
CA LEU A 68 4.31 4.77 -4.37
C LEU A 68 2.92 4.53 -4.96
N ARG A 69 2.66 3.34 -5.47
CA ARG A 69 1.36 2.98 -6.05
C ARG A 69 0.24 3.03 -5.00
N THR A 70 0.51 2.56 -3.79
CA THR A 70 -0.44 2.62 -2.69
C THR A 70 -0.75 4.06 -2.31
N THR A 71 0.27 4.90 -2.25
CA THR A 71 0.10 6.32 -1.97
C THR A 71 -0.73 6.99 -3.05
N GLN A 72 -0.48 6.68 -4.31
CA GLN A 72 -1.26 7.22 -5.42
C GLN A 72 -2.71 6.74 -5.38
N ALA A 73 -2.93 5.47 -5.08
CA ALA A 73 -4.28 4.93 -4.97
C ALA A 73 -5.06 5.59 -3.83
N ALA A 74 -4.41 5.80 -2.69
CA ALA A 74 -5.02 6.49 -1.56
C ALA A 74 -5.34 7.94 -1.89
N ALA A 75 -4.46 8.62 -2.60
CA ALA A 75 -4.68 9.99 -3.05
C ALA A 75 -5.86 10.07 -4.03
N SER A 76 -5.93 9.14 -4.98
CA SER A 76 -7.04 9.06 -5.93
C SER A 76 -8.36 8.79 -5.23
N ALA A 77 -8.38 7.90 -4.25
CA ALA A 77 -9.58 7.60 -3.48
C ALA A 77 -10.06 8.83 -2.72
N ARG A 78 -9.15 9.58 -2.12
CA ARG A 78 -9.49 10.83 -1.43
C ARG A 78 -10.03 11.88 -2.38
N THR A 79 -9.43 12.01 -3.56
CA THR A 79 -9.88 12.95 -4.57
C THR A 79 -11.29 12.60 -5.03
N ASN A 80 -11.56 11.33 -5.29
CA ASN A 80 -12.88 10.85 -5.69
C ASN A 80 -13.92 11.10 -4.59
N ALA A 81 -13.57 10.82 -3.35
CA ALA A 81 -14.46 11.08 -2.23
C ALA A 81 -14.78 12.58 -2.10
N SER A 82 -13.78 13.42 -2.22
CA SER A 82 -13.95 14.86 -2.22
C SER A 82 -14.86 15.35 -3.35
N TYR A 83 -14.68 14.79 -4.54
CA TYR A 83 -15.50 15.13 -5.69
C TYR A 83 -16.97 14.74 -5.43
N VAL A 84 -17.20 13.55 -4.94
CA VAL A 84 -18.56 13.09 -4.62
C VAL A 84 -19.20 13.97 -3.56
N ASP A 85 -18.46 14.33 -2.53
CA ASP A 85 -18.94 15.22 -1.47
C ASP A 85 -19.33 16.60 -2.04
N ARG A 86 -18.53 17.17 -2.92
CA ARG A 86 -18.85 18.45 -3.56
C ARG A 86 -20.12 18.36 -4.38
N VAL A 87 -20.28 17.31 -5.14
CA VAL A 87 -21.49 17.12 -5.95
C VAL A 87 -22.72 17.00 -5.04
N THR A 88 -22.60 16.24 -3.97
CA THR A 88 -23.68 16.08 -2.99
C THR A 88 -24.01 17.41 -2.29
N ASP A 89 -23.00 18.16 -1.87
CA ASP A 89 -23.16 19.47 -1.23
C ASP A 89 -23.81 20.47 -2.18
N ASN A 90 -23.42 20.48 -3.43
CA ASN A 90 -24.02 21.37 -4.42
C ASN A 90 -25.51 21.06 -4.63
N ARG A 91 -25.87 19.80 -4.68
CA ARG A 91 -27.27 19.39 -4.79
C ARG A 91 -28.07 19.78 -3.54
N ALA A 92 -27.49 19.54 -2.38
CA ALA A 92 -28.14 19.89 -1.11
C ALA A 92 -28.27 21.41 -0.97
N GLY A 93 -27.25 22.15 -1.40
CA GLY A 93 -27.29 23.59 -1.37
C GLY A 93 -28.29 24.21 -2.34
N ALA A 94 -28.50 23.57 -3.49
CA ALA A 94 -29.47 24.05 -4.48
C ALA A 94 -30.89 23.94 -3.99
N ARG A 95 -31.23 22.90 -3.25
CA ARG A 95 -32.58 22.68 -2.74
C ARG A 95 -33.04 23.75 -1.75
N PRO A 96 -32.26 24.10 -0.73
CA PRO A 96 -32.65 25.17 0.18
C PRO A 96 -32.83 26.50 -0.52
N ILE A 97 -32.07 26.78 -1.57
CA ILE A 97 -32.21 27.99 -2.33
C ILE A 97 -33.59 28.10 -2.96
N TYR A 98 -34.13 27.04 -3.49
CA TYR A 98 -35.47 27.01 -4.03
C TYR A 98 -36.53 27.28 -2.98
N VAL A 99 -36.36 26.73 -1.82
CA VAL A 99 -37.27 26.92 -0.71
C VAL A 99 -37.19 28.36 -0.21
N ASP A 100 -36.00 28.91 -0.10
CA ASP A 100 -35.78 30.25 0.39
C ASP A 100 -36.34 31.29 -0.58
N VAL A 101 -36.20 31.04 -1.86
CA VAL A 101 -36.74 31.97 -2.88
C VAL A 101 -38.25 32.02 -2.82
N SER A 102 -38.88 30.94 -2.43
CA SER A 102 -40.31 30.90 -2.30
C SER A 102 -40.82 31.71 -1.11
N ALA A 103 -39.96 31.97 -0.19
CA ALA A 103 -40.29 32.82 0.92
C ALA A 103 -40.23 34.27 0.54
#